data_a18dcb625bbd4d51a7973c5d676287b8
#
_entry.id   a18dcb625bbd4d51a7973c5d676287b8
#
_cell.length_a   1.000
_cell.length_b   1.000
_cell.length_c   1.000
_cell.angle_alpha   90.00
_cell.angle_beta   90.00
_cell.angle_gamma   90.00
#
_symmetry.space_group_name_H-M   'P 1'
#
loop_
_entity.id
_entity.type
_entity.pdbx_description
1 polymer ?
#
loop_
_entity_poly.entity_id
_entity_poly.type
_entity_poly.pdbx_seq_one_letter_code
_entity_poly.pdbx_strand_id
1 'polypeptide(L)'
;RPQISSKVDDIKQLKDIDYIFMRKDPPVDEDYMNALHLLSHAETEGANVINRPLALKKFNEKIFALQFSNWMPDTSVICKEEDFKLFKNKYSTIILKPLDGMGGESIYKFDESSTDHLEIFKSLTNNYQTMVMVQNFLPEIYDGDYRILIIHGKPFPIALARIPKEGSFKGNLAAGGIGEARELSDDQVRVSTEIGKLLSEEGILFAGIDMIGNYLTEINITSPTGAREIFSQTGKNPIKTLLQSI
;
A
#
# COMPACT_ATOMS: atom_id res chain seq x y z
N ARG A 1 -23.35 0.90 9.94
CA ARG A 1 -23.30 1.01 8.46
C ARG A 1 -24.51 1.80 8.03
N PRO A 2 -24.39 2.92 7.29
CA PRO A 2 -25.57 3.54 6.69
C PRO A 2 -26.13 2.58 5.65
N GLN A 3 -27.41 2.26 5.75
CA GLN A 3 -28.13 1.57 4.68
C GLN A 3 -28.26 2.55 3.51
N ILE A 4 -27.56 2.26 2.42
CA ILE A 4 -27.82 2.92 1.14
C ILE A 4 -29.05 2.22 0.56
N SER A 5 -30.20 2.87 0.64
CA SER A 5 -31.38 2.43 -0.13
C SER A 5 -31.11 2.77 -1.59
N SER A 6 -30.78 1.79 -2.40
CA SER A 6 -30.74 1.95 -3.85
C SER A 6 -32.13 1.94 -4.40
N LYS A 7 -32.71 3.12 -4.60
CA LYS A 7 -33.68 3.27 -5.71
C LYS A 7 -32.85 3.31 -6.99
N VAL A 8 -32.99 2.30 -7.81
CA VAL A 8 -32.44 2.26 -9.18
C VAL A 8 -33.36 3.14 -10.04
N ASP A 9 -33.19 4.45 -9.93
CA ASP A 9 -34.04 5.37 -10.68
C ASP A 9 -33.41 5.86 -11.99
N ASP A 10 -32.05 5.68 -12.19
CA ASP A 10 -31.37 6.05 -13.44
C ASP A 10 -30.18 5.14 -13.72
N ILE A 11 -30.28 4.32 -14.76
CA ILE A 11 -29.12 3.60 -15.30
C ILE A 11 -28.36 4.59 -16.20
N LYS A 12 -27.16 5.02 -15.76
CA LYS A 12 -26.25 5.85 -16.56
C LYS A 12 -25.17 4.98 -17.18
N GLN A 13 -24.75 5.35 -18.39
CA GLN A 13 -23.54 4.78 -18.97
C GLN A 13 -22.31 5.34 -18.23
N LEU A 14 -21.26 4.54 -18.04
CA LEU A 14 -20.08 4.97 -17.30
C LEU A 14 -19.38 6.18 -17.94
N LYS A 15 -19.44 6.31 -19.27
CA LYS A 15 -18.90 7.46 -20.01
C LYS A 15 -19.64 8.79 -19.75
N ASP A 16 -20.85 8.73 -19.20
CA ASP A 16 -21.66 9.93 -18.86
C ASP A 16 -21.36 10.42 -17.44
N ILE A 17 -20.40 9.79 -16.74
CA ILE A 17 -19.93 10.18 -15.42
C ILE A 17 -18.63 10.95 -15.58
N ASP A 18 -18.54 12.14 -14.99
CA ASP A 18 -17.37 13.02 -15.12
C ASP A 18 -16.05 12.31 -14.70
N TYR A 19 -16.07 11.66 -13.54
CA TYR A 19 -14.93 10.89 -13.01
C TYR A 19 -15.41 9.68 -12.23
N ILE A 20 -14.74 8.54 -12.45
CA ILE A 20 -14.96 7.29 -11.74
C ILE A 20 -13.72 6.97 -10.93
N PHE A 21 -13.84 6.89 -9.60
CA PHE A 21 -12.75 6.49 -8.72
C PHE A 21 -12.81 5.00 -8.44
N MET A 22 -11.83 4.23 -8.97
CA MET A 22 -11.67 2.83 -8.62
C MET A 22 -10.99 2.72 -7.26
N ARG A 23 -11.80 2.57 -6.22
CA ARG A 23 -11.36 2.52 -4.82
C ARG A 23 -11.90 1.29 -4.07
N LYS A 24 -12.10 0.20 -4.80
CA LYS A 24 -12.39 -1.08 -4.17
C LYS A 24 -11.19 -1.51 -3.33
N ASP A 25 -11.45 -1.94 -2.09
CA ASP A 25 -10.39 -2.45 -1.21
C ASP A 25 -9.85 -3.79 -1.71
N PRO A 26 -8.58 -4.12 -1.44
CA PRO A 26 -8.06 -5.48 -1.60
C PRO A 26 -8.95 -6.50 -0.85
N PRO A 27 -8.91 -7.80 -1.17
CA PRO A 27 -7.91 -8.45 -2.03
C PRO A 27 -8.13 -8.17 -3.52
N VAL A 28 -7.01 -8.22 -4.27
CA VAL A 28 -7.02 -8.16 -5.73
C VAL A 28 -7.31 -9.57 -6.26
N ASP A 29 -8.56 -9.97 -6.12
CA ASP A 29 -9.12 -11.27 -6.52
C ASP A 29 -9.74 -11.23 -7.93
N GLU A 30 -10.40 -12.30 -8.35
CA GLU A 30 -11.08 -12.38 -9.65
C GLU A 30 -12.16 -11.30 -9.79
N ASP A 31 -12.94 -11.02 -8.74
CA ASP A 31 -13.98 -9.98 -8.79
C ASP A 31 -13.38 -8.58 -8.91
N TYR A 32 -12.24 -8.34 -8.24
CA TYR A 32 -11.49 -7.10 -8.42
C TYR A 32 -10.99 -6.98 -9.87
N MET A 33 -10.39 -8.05 -10.41
CA MET A 33 -9.91 -8.08 -11.80
C MET A 33 -11.04 -7.91 -12.81
N ASN A 34 -12.19 -8.54 -12.59
CA ASN A 34 -13.36 -8.38 -13.45
C ASN A 34 -13.87 -6.93 -13.45
N ALA A 35 -13.90 -6.26 -12.28
CA ALA A 35 -14.21 -4.84 -12.22
C ALA A 35 -13.23 -3.99 -13.03
N LEU A 36 -11.92 -4.28 -12.96
CA LEU A 36 -10.91 -3.58 -13.78
C LEU A 36 -11.07 -3.86 -15.27
N HIS A 37 -11.51 -5.06 -15.68
CA HIS A 37 -11.79 -5.36 -17.09
C HIS A 37 -12.97 -4.52 -17.61
N LEU A 38 -14.06 -4.43 -16.84
CA LEU A 38 -15.20 -3.60 -17.17
C LEU A 38 -14.85 -2.11 -17.24
N LEU A 39 -14.08 -1.60 -16.26
CA LEU A 39 -13.62 -0.22 -16.25
C LEU A 39 -12.65 0.09 -17.40
N SER A 40 -11.77 -0.86 -17.77
CA SER A 40 -10.93 -0.70 -18.97
C SER A 40 -11.74 -0.62 -20.25
N HIS A 41 -12.84 -1.39 -20.34
CA HIS A 41 -13.75 -1.29 -21.48
C HIS A 41 -14.44 0.08 -21.50
N ALA A 42 -14.91 0.54 -20.34
CA ALA A 42 -15.52 1.87 -20.22
C ALA A 42 -14.56 3.00 -20.63
N GLU A 43 -13.26 2.90 -20.32
CA GLU A 43 -12.25 3.86 -20.82
C GLU A 43 -12.19 3.91 -22.35
N THR A 44 -12.35 2.78 -23.05
CA THR A 44 -12.39 2.77 -24.54
C THR A 44 -13.64 3.46 -25.08
N GLU A 45 -14.70 3.58 -24.28
CA GLU A 45 -15.93 4.30 -24.59
C GLU A 45 -15.89 5.77 -24.16
N GLY A 46 -14.81 6.23 -23.53
CA GLY A 46 -14.59 7.61 -23.11
C GLY A 46 -14.82 7.90 -21.64
N ALA A 47 -14.96 6.89 -20.76
CA ALA A 47 -15.05 7.10 -19.32
C ALA A 47 -13.70 7.52 -18.73
N ASN A 48 -13.74 8.47 -17.78
CA ASN A 48 -12.54 8.92 -17.02
C ASN A 48 -12.41 8.12 -15.73
N VAL A 49 -11.52 7.13 -15.70
CA VAL A 49 -11.32 6.28 -14.52
C VAL A 49 -10.01 6.61 -13.78
N ILE A 50 -10.08 6.84 -12.48
CA ILE A 50 -8.98 7.15 -11.57
C ILE A 50 -8.92 6.08 -10.46
N ASN A 51 -7.81 5.40 -10.23
CA ASN A 51 -6.60 5.29 -11.05
C ASN A 51 -6.88 4.49 -12.32
N ARG A 52 -5.99 4.61 -13.31
CA ARG A 52 -6.13 3.94 -14.59
C ARG A 52 -6.24 2.41 -14.41
N PRO A 53 -7.31 1.74 -14.90
CA PRO A 53 -7.51 0.31 -14.69
C PRO A 53 -6.37 -0.57 -15.21
N LEU A 54 -5.73 -0.19 -16.33
CA LEU A 54 -4.60 -0.92 -16.86
C LEU A 54 -3.39 -0.90 -15.91
N ALA A 55 -3.12 0.22 -15.24
CA ALA A 55 -2.05 0.32 -14.26
C ALA A 55 -2.36 -0.51 -12.99
N LEU A 56 -3.62 -0.49 -12.53
CA LEU A 56 -4.05 -1.33 -11.40
C LEU A 56 -3.93 -2.83 -11.69
N LYS A 57 -4.10 -3.26 -12.94
CA LYS A 57 -3.85 -4.66 -13.36
C LYS A 57 -2.36 -4.99 -13.44
N LYS A 58 -1.53 -4.01 -13.80
CA LYS A 58 -0.09 -4.20 -14.05
C LYS A 58 0.71 -4.38 -12.77
N PHE A 59 0.32 -3.72 -11.68
CA PHE A 59 1.14 -3.59 -10.49
C PHE A 59 0.53 -4.29 -9.26
N ASN A 60 1.35 -5.14 -8.62
CA ASN A 60 1.10 -5.59 -7.26
C ASN A 60 1.77 -4.62 -6.28
N GLU A 61 1.07 -4.17 -5.25
CA GLU A 61 1.50 -3.11 -4.31
C GLU A 61 2.83 -3.39 -3.60
N LYS A 62 3.16 -4.67 -3.34
CA LYS A 62 4.42 -5.06 -2.69
C LYS A 62 5.53 -5.36 -3.70
N ILE A 63 5.21 -6.11 -4.77
CA ILE A 63 6.20 -6.48 -5.79
C ILE A 63 6.63 -5.25 -6.60
N PHE A 64 5.70 -4.34 -6.89
CA PHE A 64 6.01 -3.10 -7.60
C PHE A 64 7.08 -2.26 -6.87
N ALA A 65 7.06 -2.24 -5.56
CA ALA A 65 8.05 -1.54 -4.74
C ALA A 65 9.49 -2.01 -5.02
N LEU A 66 9.69 -3.26 -5.47
CA LEU A 66 11.03 -3.80 -5.80
C LEU A 66 11.74 -3.05 -6.94
N GLN A 67 11.02 -2.31 -7.79
CA GLN A 67 11.64 -1.41 -8.77
C GLN A 67 12.44 -0.29 -8.12
N PHE A 68 12.15 0.00 -6.87
CA PHE A 68 12.82 1.01 -6.04
C PHE A 68 13.67 0.35 -4.94
N SER A 69 14.28 -0.80 -5.23
CA SER A 69 15.05 -1.59 -4.27
C SER A 69 16.16 -0.80 -3.56
N ASN A 70 16.72 0.24 -4.19
CA ASN A 70 17.71 1.14 -3.58
C ASN A 70 17.13 1.92 -2.37
N TRP A 71 15.82 2.07 -2.29
CA TRP A 71 15.11 2.73 -1.20
C TRP A 71 14.46 1.75 -0.23
N MET A 72 14.51 0.44 -0.52
CA MET A 72 13.93 -0.58 0.34
C MET A 72 14.94 -1.12 1.36
N PRO A 73 14.48 -1.65 2.51
CA PRO A 73 15.32 -2.54 3.31
C PRO A 73 15.69 -3.76 2.48
N ASP A 74 16.72 -4.51 2.89
CA ASP A 74 17.00 -5.76 2.21
C ASP A 74 15.73 -6.64 2.16
N THR A 75 15.35 -7.03 0.95
CA THR A 75 14.06 -7.63 0.65
C THR A 75 14.23 -8.78 -0.32
N SER A 76 13.55 -9.88 -0.07
CA SER A 76 13.44 -11.00 -1.01
C SER A 76 12.00 -11.48 -1.12
N VAL A 77 11.65 -12.00 -2.30
CA VAL A 77 10.37 -12.70 -2.53
C VAL A 77 10.70 -14.17 -2.74
N ILE A 78 10.26 -15.00 -1.83
CA ILE A 78 10.69 -16.39 -1.69
C ILE A 78 9.51 -17.34 -1.44
N CYS A 79 9.68 -18.61 -1.74
CA CYS A 79 8.75 -19.68 -1.33
C CYS A 79 9.47 -20.93 -0.82
N LYS A 80 10.80 -21.03 -0.96
CA LYS A 80 11.57 -22.21 -0.54
C LYS A 80 12.15 -22.04 0.86
N GLU A 81 12.20 -23.11 1.60
CA GLU A 81 12.73 -23.12 2.97
C GLU A 81 14.21 -22.73 3.03
N GLU A 82 15.00 -23.17 2.04
CA GLU A 82 16.42 -22.84 1.95
C GLU A 82 16.66 -21.34 1.85
N ASP A 83 15.89 -20.64 0.98
CA ASP A 83 16.00 -19.19 0.79
C ASP A 83 15.60 -18.45 2.08
N PHE A 84 14.55 -18.93 2.77
CA PHE A 84 14.14 -18.36 4.05
C PHE A 84 15.23 -18.51 5.12
N LYS A 85 15.84 -19.71 5.24
CA LYS A 85 16.94 -19.93 6.17
C LYS A 85 18.15 -19.06 5.87
N LEU A 86 18.51 -18.90 4.60
CA LEU A 86 19.60 -18.00 4.18
C LEU A 86 19.32 -16.56 4.59
N PHE A 87 18.11 -16.06 4.35
CA PHE A 87 17.74 -14.70 4.72
C PHE A 87 17.71 -14.51 6.25
N LYS A 88 17.10 -15.49 7.00
CA LYS A 88 17.04 -15.45 8.47
C LYS A 88 18.44 -15.47 9.12
N ASN A 89 19.41 -16.18 8.53
CA ASN A 89 20.78 -16.24 9.03
C ASN A 89 21.55 -14.94 8.80
N LYS A 90 21.12 -14.09 7.85
CA LYS A 90 21.76 -12.82 7.55
C LYS A 90 21.37 -11.71 8.54
N TYR A 91 20.18 -11.80 9.14
CA TYR A 91 19.60 -10.78 10.01
C TYR A 91 19.10 -11.36 11.32
N SER A 92 19.38 -10.67 12.43
CA SER A 92 18.89 -11.05 13.76
C SER A 92 17.36 -10.98 13.87
N THR A 93 16.76 -10.03 13.17
CA THR A 93 15.30 -9.82 13.15
C THR A 93 14.81 -9.58 11.73
N ILE A 94 13.77 -10.30 11.34
CA ILE A 94 13.16 -10.21 10.01
C ILE A 94 11.65 -10.06 10.08
N ILE A 95 11.07 -9.51 9.02
CA ILE A 95 9.62 -9.43 8.79
C ILE A 95 9.26 -10.39 7.65
N LEU A 96 8.21 -11.17 7.85
CA LEU A 96 7.59 -12.01 6.84
C LEU A 96 6.16 -11.55 6.60
N LYS A 97 5.77 -11.37 5.33
CA LYS A 97 4.43 -10.89 4.96
C LYS A 97 3.95 -11.53 3.64
N PRO A 98 2.65 -11.85 3.51
CA PRO A 98 2.07 -12.31 2.25
C PRO A 98 2.06 -11.18 1.22
N LEU A 99 2.01 -11.53 -0.07
CA LEU A 99 2.00 -10.54 -1.16
C LEU A 99 0.63 -9.89 -1.39
N ASP A 100 -0.44 -10.53 -0.94
CA ASP A 100 -1.85 -10.13 -1.11
C ASP A 100 -2.49 -9.59 0.18
N GLY A 101 -1.77 -9.60 1.31
CA GLY A 101 -2.27 -9.12 2.60
C GLY A 101 -2.41 -7.60 2.66
N MET A 102 -3.39 -7.11 3.44
CA MET A 102 -3.66 -5.70 3.70
C MET A 102 -3.79 -5.42 5.20
N GLY A 103 -3.71 -4.14 5.61
CA GLY A 103 -4.02 -3.72 6.99
C GLY A 103 -3.09 -4.26 8.08
N GLY A 104 -1.96 -4.86 7.72
CA GLY A 104 -1.03 -5.50 8.67
C GLY A 104 -1.43 -6.93 9.05
N GLU A 105 -2.43 -7.52 8.40
CA GLU A 105 -2.79 -8.93 8.59
C GLU A 105 -1.68 -9.84 8.11
N SER A 106 -1.49 -10.94 8.84
CA SER A 106 -0.49 -11.98 8.53
C SER A 106 0.95 -11.44 8.36
N ILE A 107 1.29 -10.32 9.01
CA ILE A 107 2.67 -9.85 9.13
C ILE A 107 3.27 -10.43 10.40
N TYR A 108 4.40 -11.13 10.25
CA TYR A 108 5.13 -11.79 11.34
C TYR A 108 6.51 -11.19 11.48
N LYS A 109 6.93 -11.00 12.74
CA LYS A 109 8.28 -10.60 13.12
C LYS A 109 8.96 -11.80 13.77
N PHE A 110 10.13 -12.15 13.29
CA PHE A 110 10.96 -13.20 13.86
C PHE A 110 12.30 -12.63 14.29
N ASP A 111 12.66 -12.89 15.51
CA ASP A 111 13.97 -12.62 16.11
C ASP A 111 14.69 -13.94 16.45
N GLU A 112 15.78 -13.84 17.19
CA GLU A 112 16.59 -15.01 17.58
C GLU A 112 15.84 -15.98 18.53
N SER A 113 14.86 -15.47 19.29
CA SER A 113 14.07 -16.27 20.23
C SER A 113 12.88 -17.00 19.58
N SER A 114 12.56 -16.66 18.33
CA SER A 114 11.40 -17.23 17.61
C SER A 114 11.66 -18.68 17.23
N THR A 115 10.84 -19.61 17.72
CA THR A 115 10.98 -21.06 17.50
C THR A 115 10.04 -21.63 16.44
N ASP A 116 8.98 -20.89 16.12
CA ASP A 116 7.88 -21.29 15.23
C ASP A 116 8.00 -20.75 13.79
N HIS A 117 9.11 -20.07 13.49
CA HIS A 117 9.30 -19.36 12.22
C HIS A 117 9.18 -20.24 10.97
N LEU A 118 9.63 -21.50 11.04
CA LEU A 118 9.52 -22.42 9.90
C LEU A 118 8.08 -22.92 9.70
N GLU A 119 7.34 -23.16 10.77
CA GLU A 119 5.94 -23.57 10.71
C GLU A 119 5.07 -22.46 10.11
N ILE A 120 5.28 -21.22 10.57
CA ILE A 120 4.58 -20.05 10.04
C ILE A 120 4.97 -19.80 8.57
N PHE A 121 6.27 -19.90 8.23
CA PHE A 121 6.71 -19.76 6.84
C PHE A 121 6.05 -20.83 5.94
N LYS A 122 6.04 -22.09 6.36
CA LYS A 122 5.39 -23.18 5.65
C LYS A 122 3.89 -22.94 5.47
N SER A 123 3.22 -22.43 6.49
CA SER A 123 1.80 -22.11 6.45
C SER A 123 1.52 -20.97 5.46
N LEU A 124 2.26 -19.85 5.55
CA LEU A 124 2.08 -18.69 4.66
C LEU A 124 2.41 -19.01 3.20
N THR A 125 3.39 -19.89 2.97
CA THR A 125 3.74 -20.30 1.62
C THR A 125 2.84 -21.43 1.08
N ASN A 126 1.78 -21.79 1.79
CA ASN A 126 0.93 -22.92 1.42
C ASN A 126 1.78 -24.17 1.06
N ASN A 127 2.59 -24.65 2.00
CA ASN A 127 3.56 -25.72 1.78
C ASN A 127 4.51 -25.46 0.59
N TYR A 128 5.14 -24.27 0.58
CA TYR A 128 6.16 -23.85 -0.40
C TYR A 128 5.65 -23.67 -1.85
N GLN A 129 4.34 -23.46 -2.02
CA GLN A 129 3.71 -23.23 -3.32
C GLN A 129 3.42 -21.75 -3.62
N THR A 130 3.29 -20.93 -2.58
CA THR A 130 2.95 -19.51 -2.69
C THR A 130 4.13 -18.64 -2.27
N MET A 131 4.42 -17.60 -3.03
CA MET A 131 5.49 -16.66 -2.70
C MET A 131 5.06 -15.74 -1.55
N VAL A 132 6.04 -15.40 -0.71
CA VAL A 132 5.92 -14.42 0.38
C VAL A 132 7.09 -13.45 0.32
N MET A 133 6.92 -12.26 0.89
CA MET A 133 8.01 -11.29 1.02
C MET A 133 8.66 -11.41 2.40
N VAL A 134 9.98 -11.47 2.41
CA VAL A 134 10.81 -11.36 3.63
C VAL A 134 11.64 -10.09 3.56
N GLN A 135 11.72 -9.36 4.67
CA GLN A 135 12.46 -8.11 4.77
C GLN A 135 13.27 -8.06 6.07
N ASN A 136 14.39 -7.34 6.05
CA ASN A 136 15.06 -6.94 7.29
C ASN A 136 14.13 -6.07 8.12
N PHE A 137 14.10 -6.30 9.43
CA PHE A 137 13.30 -5.48 10.37
C PHE A 137 13.91 -4.09 10.51
N LEU A 138 13.06 -3.07 10.48
CA LEU A 138 13.42 -1.68 10.68
C LEU A 138 12.95 -1.22 12.05
N PRO A 139 13.85 -1.00 13.03
CA PRO A 139 13.47 -0.55 14.36
C PRO A 139 12.87 0.85 14.37
N GLU A 140 13.09 1.66 13.33
CA GLU A 140 12.48 2.97 13.12
C GLU A 140 10.95 2.92 13.03
N ILE A 141 10.34 1.73 12.91
CA ILE A 141 8.89 1.53 12.98
C ILE A 141 8.27 2.11 14.26
N TYR A 142 9.03 2.14 15.34
CA TYR A 142 8.55 2.69 16.63
C TYR A 142 8.47 4.23 16.64
N ASP A 143 9.12 4.92 15.70
CA ASP A 143 8.87 6.34 15.41
C ASP A 143 7.68 6.55 14.47
N GLY A 144 7.32 5.54 13.70
CA GLY A 144 6.14 5.49 12.84
C GLY A 144 6.40 4.84 11.48
N ASP A 145 5.33 4.29 10.93
CA ASP A 145 5.19 3.89 9.54
C ASP A 145 4.46 5.04 8.80
N TYR A 146 5.21 5.79 8.00
CA TYR A 146 4.75 7.03 7.38
C TYR A 146 3.96 6.74 6.09
N ARG A 147 2.64 6.93 6.12
CA ARG A 147 1.80 6.95 4.92
C ARG A 147 1.91 8.32 4.26
N ILE A 148 2.58 8.39 3.12
CA ILE A 148 2.73 9.58 2.28
C ILE A 148 1.76 9.46 1.10
N LEU A 149 0.83 10.40 0.97
CA LEU A 149 -0.10 10.41 -0.15
C LEU A 149 0.57 11.05 -1.37
N ILE A 150 0.48 10.37 -2.51
CA ILE A 150 0.93 10.85 -3.81
C ILE A 150 -0.31 11.31 -4.59
N ILE A 151 -0.30 12.56 -5.03
CA ILE A 151 -1.40 13.17 -5.75
C ILE A 151 -0.85 13.74 -7.07
N HIS A 152 -1.31 13.17 -8.18
CA HIS A 152 -0.87 13.58 -9.51
C HIS A 152 0.66 13.66 -9.61
N GLY A 153 1.32 12.58 -9.15
CA GLY A 153 2.79 12.44 -9.20
C GLY A 153 3.56 13.22 -8.14
N LYS A 154 2.91 13.96 -7.25
CA LYS A 154 3.57 14.78 -6.21
C LYS A 154 3.21 14.31 -4.81
N PRO A 155 4.17 14.23 -3.88
CA PRO A 155 3.87 13.94 -2.50
C PRO A 155 3.05 15.08 -1.87
N PHE A 156 2.02 14.72 -1.12
CA PHE A 156 1.33 15.67 -0.25
C PHE A 156 2.28 16.06 0.91
N PRO A 157 2.39 17.33 1.30
CA PRO A 157 3.47 17.80 2.19
C PRO A 157 3.36 17.30 3.63
N ILE A 158 2.30 16.57 3.97
CA ILE A 158 2.07 15.99 5.28
C ILE A 158 1.79 14.51 5.12
N ALA A 159 2.55 13.68 5.85
CA ALA A 159 2.31 12.26 6.01
C ALA A 159 1.45 11.97 7.23
N LEU A 160 0.88 10.77 7.27
CA LEU A 160 0.32 10.16 8.47
C LEU A 160 1.33 9.17 9.03
N ALA A 161 2.05 9.55 10.09
CA ALA A 161 2.89 8.64 10.86
C ALA A 161 1.98 7.71 11.69
N ARG A 162 2.04 6.41 11.41
CA ARG A 162 1.25 5.38 12.10
C ARG A 162 2.13 4.70 13.13
N ILE A 163 1.98 5.09 14.38
CA ILE A 163 2.83 4.67 15.49
C ILE A 163 2.24 3.38 16.09
N PRO A 164 3.03 2.30 16.21
CA PRO A 164 2.58 1.07 16.85
C PRO A 164 2.16 1.32 18.30
N LYS A 165 1.15 0.57 18.77
CA LYS A 165 0.86 0.52 20.21
C LYS A 165 2.03 -0.10 20.96
N GLU A 166 2.10 0.19 22.26
CA GLU A 166 3.00 -0.51 23.19
C GLU A 166 2.85 -2.04 23.06
N GLY A 167 3.97 -2.74 22.94
CA GLY A 167 4.01 -4.19 22.75
C GLY A 167 3.72 -4.67 21.32
N SER A 168 3.45 -3.78 20.36
CA SER A 168 3.26 -4.11 18.95
C SER A 168 4.38 -3.54 18.08
N PHE A 169 4.59 -4.14 16.92
CA PHE A 169 5.43 -3.60 15.84
C PHE A 169 4.61 -3.18 14.61
N LYS A 170 3.27 -3.25 14.69
CA LYS A 170 2.37 -2.93 13.56
C LYS A 170 1.84 -1.51 13.72
N GLY A 171 2.22 -0.62 12.80
CA GLY A 171 1.75 0.77 12.77
C GLY A 171 0.36 0.96 12.16
N ASN A 172 -0.16 -0.04 11.41
CA ASN A 172 -1.44 0.09 10.72
C ASN A 172 -2.58 0.50 11.66
N LEU A 173 -3.38 1.51 11.26
CA LEU A 173 -4.52 1.98 12.06
C LEU A 173 -5.54 0.86 12.35
N ALA A 174 -5.76 -0.04 11.37
CA ALA A 174 -6.62 -1.21 11.54
C ALA A 174 -6.10 -2.17 12.63
N ALA A 175 -4.78 -2.24 12.83
CA ALA A 175 -4.14 -2.98 13.91
C ALA A 175 -4.10 -2.20 15.24
N GLY A 176 -4.68 -1.00 15.25
CA GLY A 176 -4.80 -0.12 16.40
C GLY A 176 -3.60 0.81 16.63
N GLY A 177 -2.78 1.04 15.61
CA GLY A 177 -1.78 2.09 15.61
C GLY A 177 -2.40 3.47 15.79
N ILE A 178 -1.60 4.41 16.28
CA ILE A 178 -1.99 5.82 16.47
C ILE A 178 -1.48 6.61 15.27
N GLY A 179 -2.37 7.36 14.62
CA GLY A 179 -2.02 8.20 13.47
C GLY A 179 -1.70 9.63 13.90
N GLU A 180 -0.52 10.12 13.58
CA GLU A 180 -0.10 11.51 13.77
C GLU A 180 0.26 12.15 12.43
N ALA A 181 -0.29 13.34 12.16
CA ALA A 181 0.07 14.11 10.98
C ALA A 181 1.44 14.77 11.20
N ARG A 182 2.41 14.51 10.32
CA ARG A 182 3.78 15.04 10.40
C ARG A 182 4.24 15.56 9.04
N GLU A 183 5.08 16.58 9.04
CA GLU A 183 5.74 17.05 7.83
C GLU A 183 6.73 16.00 7.31
N LEU A 184 6.96 16.00 6.00
CA LEU A 184 7.90 15.08 5.38
C LEU A 184 9.35 15.53 5.64
N SER A 185 10.25 14.57 5.84
CA SER A 185 11.69 14.81 5.77
C SER A 185 12.15 15.00 4.32
N ASP A 186 13.34 15.58 4.14
CA ASP A 186 13.93 15.78 2.80
C ASP A 186 14.11 14.44 2.05
N ASP A 187 14.49 13.38 2.75
CA ASP A 187 14.61 12.03 2.17
C ASP A 187 13.24 11.47 1.75
N GLN A 188 12.21 11.64 2.58
CA GLN A 188 10.84 11.24 2.23
C GLN A 188 10.32 12.01 1.01
N VAL A 189 10.58 13.32 0.93
CA VAL A 189 10.23 14.12 -0.25
C VAL A 189 10.94 13.62 -1.50
N ARG A 190 12.25 13.34 -1.41
CA ARG A 190 13.05 12.86 -2.54
C ARG A 190 12.52 11.53 -3.06
N VAL A 191 12.39 10.53 -2.19
CA VAL A 191 11.93 9.17 -2.55
C VAL A 191 10.51 9.24 -3.11
N SER A 192 9.60 9.94 -2.44
CA SER A 192 8.20 10.02 -2.87
C SER A 192 8.01 10.79 -4.17
N THR A 193 8.88 11.75 -4.47
CA THR A 193 8.87 12.47 -5.76
C THR A 193 9.31 11.57 -6.91
N GLU A 194 10.37 10.77 -6.72
CA GLU A 194 10.85 9.81 -7.72
C GLU A 194 9.77 8.76 -8.02
N ILE A 195 9.19 8.15 -6.99
CA ILE A 195 8.10 7.18 -7.13
C ILE A 195 6.87 7.84 -7.78
N GLY A 196 6.50 9.02 -7.33
CA GLY A 196 5.34 9.77 -7.82
C GLY A 196 5.41 10.04 -9.32
N LYS A 197 6.59 10.37 -9.84
CA LYS A 197 6.81 10.56 -11.28
C LYS A 197 6.43 9.32 -12.08
N LEU A 198 6.94 8.15 -11.70
CA LEU A 198 6.61 6.88 -12.37
C LEU A 198 5.12 6.55 -12.24
N LEU A 199 4.53 6.75 -11.05
CA LEU A 199 3.09 6.50 -10.85
C LEU A 199 2.23 7.36 -11.79
N SER A 200 2.57 8.64 -11.93
CA SER A 200 1.84 9.56 -12.81
C SER A 200 1.96 9.17 -14.30
N GLU A 201 3.16 8.77 -14.74
CA GLU A 201 3.41 8.29 -16.11
C GLU A 201 2.57 7.04 -16.43
N GLU A 202 2.31 6.19 -15.44
CA GLU A 202 1.49 4.99 -15.57
C GLU A 202 -0.03 5.27 -15.41
N GLY A 203 -0.42 6.50 -15.09
CA GLY A 203 -1.82 6.88 -14.87
C GLY A 203 -2.35 6.57 -13.48
N ILE A 204 -1.47 6.42 -12.51
CA ILE A 204 -1.81 6.34 -11.07
C ILE A 204 -1.77 7.77 -10.51
N LEU A 205 -2.93 8.39 -10.42
CA LEU A 205 -3.04 9.78 -9.96
C LEU A 205 -3.20 9.92 -8.44
N PHE A 206 -3.63 8.86 -7.76
CA PHE A 206 -3.76 8.81 -6.32
C PHE A 206 -3.19 7.52 -5.75
N ALA A 207 -2.14 7.64 -4.94
CA ALA A 207 -1.48 6.52 -4.29
C ALA A 207 -1.08 6.87 -2.86
N GLY A 208 -0.68 5.86 -2.10
CA GLY A 208 -0.01 6.01 -0.82
C GLY A 208 1.27 5.21 -0.83
N ILE A 209 2.38 5.80 -0.44
CA ILE A 209 3.61 5.06 -0.17
C ILE A 209 3.82 4.95 1.33
N ASP A 210 4.35 3.83 1.77
CA ASP A 210 4.66 3.59 3.17
C ASP A 210 6.18 3.58 3.36
N MET A 211 6.64 4.39 4.31
CA MET A 211 8.06 4.52 4.64
C MET A 211 8.29 4.37 6.14
N ILE A 212 9.29 3.56 6.50
CA ILE A 212 9.80 3.44 7.86
C ILE A 212 11.22 4.03 7.87
N GLY A 213 11.43 5.10 8.64
CA GLY A 213 12.64 5.90 8.51
C GLY A 213 12.80 6.40 7.07
N ASN A 214 13.92 6.06 6.44
CA ASN A 214 14.22 6.42 5.05
C ASN A 214 13.93 5.28 4.04
N TYR A 215 13.31 4.19 4.49
CA TYR A 215 13.07 3.02 3.66
C TYR A 215 11.63 2.90 3.20
N LEU A 216 11.46 2.71 1.90
CA LEU A 216 10.19 2.32 1.29
C LEU A 216 9.83 0.89 1.69
N THR A 217 8.59 0.66 2.10
CA THR A 217 8.10 -0.66 2.48
C THR A 217 6.94 -1.17 1.61
N GLU A 218 6.15 -0.26 1.02
CA GLU A 218 4.99 -0.60 0.19
C GLU A 218 4.55 0.60 -0.67
N ILE A 219 3.93 0.31 -1.82
CA ILE A 219 3.29 1.31 -2.69
C ILE A 219 1.82 0.92 -2.85
N ASN A 220 0.92 1.66 -2.21
CA ASN A 220 -0.52 1.38 -2.18
C ASN A 220 -1.22 2.15 -3.30
N ILE A 221 -1.76 1.46 -4.30
CA ILE A 221 -2.38 2.05 -5.49
C ILE A 221 -3.87 1.77 -5.61
N THR A 222 -4.42 0.85 -4.82
CA THR A 222 -5.84 0.45 -4.86
C THR A 222 -6.71 1.45 -4.11
N SER A 223 -6.66 1.45 -2.79
CA SER A 223 -7.51 2.29 -1.92
C SER A 223 -6.72 2.93 -0.76
N PRO A 224 -5.62 3.69 -1.02
CA PRO A 224 -4.84 4.27 0.06
C PRO A 224 -5.70 5.13 0.99
N THR A 225 -5.47 4.97 2.30
CA THR A 225 -6.12 5.70 3.40
C THR A 225 -5.18 6.73 4.01
N GLY A 226 -5.65 7.50 5.00
CA GLY A 226 -4.87 8.51 5.72
C GLY A 226 -5.26 9.96 5.41
N ALA A 227 -5.95 10.21 4.31
CA ALA A 227 -6.36 11.56 3.91
C ALA A 227 -7.30 12.23 4.93
N ARG A 228 -8.18 11.45 5.54
CA ARG A 228 -9.16 11.92 6.52
C ARG A 228 -8.49 12.30 7.84
N GLU A 229 -7.55 11.49 8.29
CA GLU A 229 -6.78 11.72 9.50
C GLU A 229 -5.89 12.97 9.36
N ILE A 230 -5.19 13.11 8.23
CA ILE A 230 -4.40 14.30 7.92
C ILE A 230 -5.28 15.55 7.95
N PHE A 231 -6.44 15.52 7.27
CA PHE A 231 -7.34 16.66 7.24
C PHE A 231 -7.87 17.03 8.60
N SER A 232 -8.28 16.05 9.41
CA SER A 232 -8.83 16.30 10.76
C SER A 232 -7.81 16.93 11.71
N GLN A 233 -6.53 16.60 11.56
CA GLN A 233 -5.47 17.11 12.44
C GLN A 233 -4.87 18.45 11.97
N THR A 234 -4.90 18.72 10.65
CA THR A 234 -4.13 19.85 10.08
C THR A 234 -4.98 20.89 9.35
N GLY A 235 -6.24 20.56 9.03
CA GLY A 235 -7.07 21.37 8.14
C GLY A 235 -6.65 21.34 6.66
N LYS A 236 -5.51 20.73 6.31
CA LYS A 236 -5.06 20.57 4.92
C LYS A 236 -5.70 19.31 4.33
N ASN A 237 -6.44 19.47 3.23
CA ASN A 237 -7.28 18.41 2.67
C ASN A 237 -6.66 17.77 1.41
N PRO A 238 -6.08 16.55 1.50
CA PRO A 238 -5.49 15.86 0.36
C PRO A 238 -6.51 15.58 -0.77
N ILE A 239 -7.76 15.27 -0.42
CA ILE A 239 -8.80 14.97 -1.42
C ILE A 239 -9.21 16.23 -2.19
N LYS A 240 -9.26 17.38 -1.51
CA LYS A 240 -9.48 18.66 -2.22
C LYS A 240 -8.34 18.92 -3.22
N THR A 241 -7.09 18.66 -2.84
CA THR A 241 -5.94 18.78 -3.74
C THR A 241 -6.07 17.86 -4.94
N LEU A 242 -6.48 16.59 -4.74
CA LEU A 242 -6.73 15.63 -5.82
C LEU A 242 -7.82 16.16 -6.78
N LEU A 243 -8.98 16.55 -6.25
CA LEU A 243 -10.10 17.03 -7.08
C LEU A 243 -9.81 18.33 -7.82
N GLN A 244 -8.85 19.14 -7.36
CA GLN A 244 -8.41 20.36 -8.06
C GLN A 244 -7.34 20.07 -9.14
N SER A 245 -6.78 18.87 -9.18
CA SER A 245 -5.72 18.46 -10.13
C SER A 245 -6.23 17.68 -11.34
N ILE A 246 -7.52 17.34 -11.38
CA ILE A 246 -8.21 16.58 -12.42
C ILE A 246 -9.22 17.40 -13.19
#